data_681548d64e596d9269535ea0a65c5deb
#
_entry.id   681548d64e596d9269535ea0a65c5deb
#
_cell.length_a   1.000
_cell.length_b   1.000
_cell.length_c   1.000
_cell.angle_alpha   90.00
_cell.angle_beta   90.00
_cell.angle_gamma   90.00
#
_symmetry.space_group_name_H-M   'P 1'
#
loop_
_entity.id
_entity.type
_entity.pdbx_description
1 polymer ?
#
loop_
_entity_poly.entity_id
_entity_poly.type
_entity_poly.pdbx_seq_one_letter_code
_entity_poly.pdbx_strand_id
1 'polypeptide(L)' 'MKHFYLGPVINTEMLVMMLEKHGIAAVQEFVDPSLPDDGDLSREANVLVPEADYDRAYRLFYEDKENEL' A
#
# COMPACT_ATOMS: atom_id res chain seq x y z
N MET A 1 5.46 -11.00 5.79
CA MET A 1 4.47 -10.21 5.04
C MET A 1 4.71 -10.34 3.55
N LYS A 2 3.68 -10.11 2.77
CA LYS A 2 3.75 -10.29 1.32
C LYS A 2 3.67 -8.95 0.61
N HIS A 3 4.49 -8.78 -0.42
CA HIS A 3 4.45 -7.56 -1.24
C HIS A 3 3.11 -7.45 -1.96
N PHE A 4 2.49 -6.27 -1.86
CA PHE A 4 1.17 -6.05 -2.42
C PHE A 4 1.18 -5.01 -3.55
N TYR A 5 1.90 -3.91 -3.36
CA TYR A 5 1.84 -2.79 -4.30
C TYR A 5 3.14 -2.01 -4.27
N LEU A 6 3.53 -1.48 -5.43
CA LEU A 6 4.68 -0.58 -5.56
C LEU A 6 4.23 0.67 -6.31
N GLY A 7 4.51 1.82 -5.75
CA GLY A 7 4.16 3.07 -6.39
C GLY A 7 4.65 4.28 -5.62
N PRO A 8 4.28 5.49 -6.05
CA PRO A 8 4.67 6.72 -5.34
C PRO A 8 4.20 6.73 -3.90
N VAL A 9 4.98 7.36 -3.02
CA VAL A 9 4.70 7.41 -1.59
C VAL A 9 3.28 7.88 -1.30
N ILE A 10 2.81 8.92 -2.00
CA ILE A 10 1.47 9.44 -1.76
C ILE A 10 0.39 8.38 -2.02
N ASN A 11 0.58 7.57 -3.05
CA ASN A 11 -0.37 6.50 -3.36
C ASN A 11 -0.29 5.38 -2.34
N THR A 12 0.92 5.01 -1.91
CA THR A 12 1.08 3.94 -0.93
C THR A 12 0.55 4.34 0.44
N GLU A 13 0.70 5.61 0.83
CA GLU A 13 0.12 6.09 2.07
C GLU A 13 -1.40 5.98 2.06
N MET A 14 -2.03 6.41 0.98
CA MET A 14 -3.48 6.31 0.84
C MET A 14 -3.95 4.87 0.88
N LEU A 15 -3.21 3.98 0.22
CA LEU A 15 -3.55 2.57 0.21
C LEU A 15 -3.44 1.94 1.60
N VAL A 16 -2.37 2.25 2.33
CA VAL A 16 -2.19 1.75 3.69
C VAL A 16 -3.34 2.23 4.58
N MET A 17 -3.72 3.49 4.48
CA MET A 17 -4.82 4.04 5.27
C MET A 17 -6.13 3.32 4.96
N MET A 18 -6.40 3.07 3.70
CA MET A 18 -7.61 2.35 3.30
C MET A 18 -7.62 0.93 3.84
N LEU A 19 -6.49 0.23 3.73
CA LEU A 19 -6.41 -1.15 4.21
C LEU A 19 -6.56 -1.21 5.73
N GLU A 20 -5.98 -0.26 6.45
CA GLU A 20 -6.14 -0.20 7.91
C GLU A 20 -7.58 0.00 8.33
N LYS A 21 -8.33 0.82 7.58
CA LYS A 21 -9.75 1.00 7.86
C LYS A 21 -10.54 -0.30 7.76
N HIS A 22 -10.06 -1.23 6.96
CA HIS A 22 -10.70 -2.54 6.79
C HIS A 22 -10.07 -3.62 7.67
N GLY A 23 -9.25 -3.21 8.64
CA GLY A 23 -8.68 -4.14 9.60
C GLY A 23 -7.47 -4.93 9.09
N ILE A 24 -6.86 -4.47 8.00
CA ILE A 24 -5.67 -5.12 7.45
C ILE A 24 -4.44 -4.34 7.90
N ALA A 25 -3.51 -5.02 8.57
CA ALA A 25 -2.29 -4.40 9.10
C ALA A 25 -1.25 -4.25 7.99
N ALA A 26 -1.44 -3.26 7.13
CA ALA A 26 -0.54 -2.97 6.03
C ALA A 26 0.64 -2.13 6.50
N VAL A 27 1.79 -2.32 5.85
CA VAL A 27 3.02 -1.61 6.17
C VAL A 27 3.57 -0.97 4.90
N GLN A 28 4.03 0.27 5.04
CA GLN A 28 4.71 0.97 3.96
C GLN A 28 6.22 0.88 4.17
N GLU A 29 6.94 0.58 3.09
CA GLU A 29 8.40 0.45 3.15
C GLU A 29 9.02 1.13 1.94
N PHE A 30 9.94 2.06 2.17
CA PHE A 30 10.59 2.78 1.08
C PHE A 30 11.46 1.83 0.25
N VAL A 31 11.46 2.05 -1.06
CA VAL A 31 12.31 1.27 -1.97
C VAL A 31 13.78 1.52 -1.67
N ASP A 32 14.14 2.76 -1.37
CA ASP A 32 15.51 3.11 -1.00
C ASP A 32 15.51 3.87 0.32
N PRO A 33 15.62 3.14 1.45
CA PRO A 33 15.58 3.77 2.76
C PRO A 33 16.82 4.62 3.07
N SER A 34 17.88 4.53 2.27
CA SER A 34 19.09 5.32 2.49
C SER A 34 18.97 6.75 1.99
N LEU A 35 17.96 7.04 1.17
CA LEU A 35 17.74 8.40 0.71
C LEU A 35 17.17 9.27 1.82
N PRO A 36 17.61 10.55 1.89
CA PRO A 36 17.08 11.45 2.91
C PRO A 36 15.58 11.71 2.68
N ASP A 37 14.86 11.88 3.78
CA ASP A 37 13.45 12.23 3.72
C ASP A 37 13.34 13.74 3.49
N ASP A 38 13.26 14.12 2.23
CA ASP A 38 13.19 15.53 1.83
C ASP A 38 11.77 15.97 1.49
N GLY A 39 10.78 15.15 1.80
CA GLY A 39 9.39 15.44 1.51
C GLY A 39 8.97 15.19 0.07
N ASP A 40 9.81 14.52 -0.70
CA ASP A 40 9.48 14.19 -2.09
C ASP A 40 8.44 13.08 -2.14
N LEU A 41 7.20 13.44 -2.43
CA LEU A 41 6.08 12.50 -2.48
C LEU A 41 6.09 11.63 -3.74
N SER A 42 7.00 11.90 -4.67
CA SER A 42 7.13 11.07 -5.86
C SER A 42 8.05 9.87 -5.65
N ARG A 43 8.72 9.79 -4.49
CA ARG A 43 9.53 8.62 -4.15
C ARG A 43 8.68 7.36 -4.17
N GLU A 44 9.30 6.26 -4.57
CA GLU A 44 8.59 4.99 -4.60
C GLU A 44 8.65 4.28 -3.26
N ALA A 45 7.56 3.60 -2.94
CA ALA A 45 7.47 2.78 -1.73
C ALA A 45 6.70 1.51 -2.04
N ASN A 46 6.94 0.50 -1.21
CA ASN A 46 6.21 -0.77 -1.27
C ASN A 46 5.15 -0.80 -0.19
N VAL A 47 4.04 -1.46 -0.49
CA VAL A 47 3.04 -1.81 0.50
C VAL A 47 3.09 -3.31 0.73
N LEU A 48 3.19 -3.71 1.99
CA LEU A 48 3.25 -5.11 2.40
C LEU A 48 2.04 -5.40 3.27
N VAL A 49 1.46 -6.58 3.08
CA VAL A 49 0.31 -7.01 3.86
C VAL A 49 0.57 -8.42 4.41
N PRO A 50 -0.10 -8.79 5.52
CA PRO A 50 -0.01 -10.17 6.00
C PRO A 50 -0.50 -11.13 4.93
N GLU A 51 0.17 -12.28 4.78
CA GLU A 51 -0.23 -13.25 3.77
C GLU A 51 -1.69 -13.68 3.92
N ALA A 52 -2.14 -13.82 5.16
CA ALA A 52 -3.53 -14.22 5.42
C ALA A 52 -4.54 -13.20 4.92
N ASP A 53 -4.12 -11.94 4.78
CA ASP A 53 -5.02 -10.87 4.34
C ASP A 53 -4.81 -10.46 2.89
N TYR A 54 -3.90 -11.12 2.19
CA TYR A 54 -3.54 -10.72 0.83
C TYR A 54 -4.76 -10.72 -0.10
N ASP A 55 -5.52 -11.82 -0.09
CA ASP A 55 -6.68 -11.94 -0.97
C ASP A 55 -7.73 -10.89 -0.65
N ARG A 56 -7.94 -10.62 0.63
CA ARG A 56 -8.89 -9.59 1.06
C ARG A 56 -8.44 -8.21 0.62
N ALA A 57 -7.15 -7.91 0.79
CA ALA A 57 -6.58 -6.64 0.35
C ALA A 57 -6.71 -6.49 -1.17
N TYR A 58 -6.44 -7.56 -1.90
CA TYR A 58 -6.54 -7.54 -3.35
C TYR A 58 -7.97 -7.19 -3.80
N ARG A 59 -8.96 -7.81 -3.18
CA ARG A 59 -10.35 -7.54 -3.52
C ARG A 59 -10.76 -6.11 -3.20
N LEU A 60 -10.31 -5.58 -2.06
CA LEU A 60 -10.62 -4.21 -1.69
C LEU A 60 -10.00 -3.20 -2.66
N PHE A 61 -8.79 -3.46 -3.10
CA PHE A 61 -8.08 -2.50 -3.94
C PHE A 61 -8.44 -2.63 -5.42
N TYR A 62 -8.51 -3.85 -5.94
CA TYR A 62 -8.69 -4.06 -7.37
C TYR A 62 -10.14 -4.34 -7.77
N GLU A 63 -10.88 -5.12 -6.99
CA GLU A 63 -12.25 -5.50 -7.35
C GLU A 63 -13.27 -4.45 -7.00
N ASP A 64 -13.20 -3.85 -5.81
CA ASP A 64 -14.15 -2.82 -5.42
C ASP A 64 -14.07 -1.60 -6.31
N LYS A 65 -12.88 -1.31 -6.82
CA LYS A 65 -12.70 -0.20 -7.74
C LYS A 65 -13.49 -0.38 -9.03
N GLU A 66 -13.61 -1.61 -9.50
CA GLU A 66 -14.38 -1.92 -10.69
C GLU A 66 -15.88 -1.79 -10.43
N ASN A 67 -16.31 -2.10 -9.23
CA ASN A 67 -17.73 -2.05 -8.87
C ASN A 67 -18.24 -0.61 -8.70
N GLU A 68 -17.36 0.34 -8.52
CA GLU A 68 -17.74 1.75 -8.41
C GLU A 68 -18.00 2.40 -9.76
N LEU A 69 -17.62 1.73 -10.81
CA LEU A 69 -17.83 2.22 -12.16
C LEU A 69 -19.18 1.77 -12.70
#